data_89a996be01522e76bea1b1528f93c5ed
#
_entry.id   89a996be01522e76bea1b1528f93c5ed
#
_cell.length_a   1.000
_cell.length_b   1.000
_cell.length_c   1.000
_cell.angle_alpha   90.00
_cell.angle_beta   90.00
_cell.angle_gamma   90.00
#
_symmetry.space_group_name_H-M   'P 1'
#
loop_
_entity.id
_entity.type
_entity.pdbx_description
1 polymer ?
#
loop_
_entity_poly.entity_id
_entity_poly.type
_entity_poly.pdbx_seq_one_letter_code
_entity_poly.pdbx_strand_id
1 'polypeptide(L)'
;LPQDPAQVPGLDDPDAEDSVVTRALEIGQQVRNACVTLTRASSLDREVALRLARRALRERPFLWKEALDVALTQGGPLAPALEALIESGATLPLGEIDDAIPVGHPVLAEAALAVTRRLAASAERSPEQQARWANNLSIRLSDVGDRVGALEAAREAVRLRRALAEAPPAAYTSGLAMSLNNLANCLSGVGERNEALEAAREAVELYRGLAEASPQAYTPDLALSLNNLANILSGVGERNEALEAAREAVELYRGLAEASPQ
;
A
#
# COMPACT_ATOMS: atom_id res chain seq x y z
N LEU A 1 23.96 -24.27 -0.13
CA LEU A 1 23.80 -23.61 -1.44
C LEU A 1 25.03 -22.75 -1.69
N PRO A 2 25.65 -22.79 -2.87
CA PRO A 2 26.76 -21.90 -3.22
C PRO A 2 26.27 -20.47 -3.20
N GLN A 3 27.05 -19.55 -2.62
CA GLN A 3 26.71 -18.12 -2.49
C GLN A 3 26.91 -17.33 -3.79
N ASP A 4 27.39 -17.98 -4.86
CA ASP A 4 27.61 -17.37 -6.18
C ASP A 4 27.03 -18.27 -7.28
N PRO A 5 25.99 -17.82 -8.00
CA PRO A 5 25.41 -18.60 -9.10
C PRO A 5 26.38 -18.87 -10.26
N ALA A 6 27.49 -18.13 -10.36
CA ALA A 6 28.53 -18.35 -11.37
C ALA A 6 29.43 -19.57 -11.08
N GLN A 7 29.28 -20.25 -9.93
CA GLN A 7 30.11 -21.40 -9.53
C GLN A 7 29.38 -22.75 -9.60
N VAL A 8 28.20 -22.83 -10.20
CA VAL A 8 27.53 -24.13 -10.42
C VAL A 8 28.09 -24.75 -11.71
N PRO A 9 28.90 -25.83 -11.64
CA PRO A 9 29.39 -26.48 -12.84
C PRO A 9 28.24 -27.09 -13.63
N GLY A 10 28.04 -26.71 -14.90
CA GLY A 10 27.11 -27.32 -15.82
C GLY A 10 25.90 -26.45 -16.24
N LEU A 11 25.89 -25.14 -15.95
CA LEU A 11 24.84 -24.21 -16.41
C LEU A 11 24.86 -23.92 -17.93
N ASP A 12 25.88 -24.43 -18.68
CA ASP A 12 25.95 -24.31 -20.14
C ASP A 12 25.24 -25.46 -20.87
N ASP A 13 24.62 -26.38 -20.13
CA ASP A 13 23.83 -27.50 -20.65
C ASP A 13 22.33 -27.21 -20.51
N PRO A 14 21.56 -27.08 -21.61
CA PRO A 14 20.12 -26.80 -21.58
C PRO A 14 19.33 -27.83 -20.74
N ASP A 15 19.75 -29.09 -20.71
CA ASP A 15 19.13 -30.16 -19.93
C ASP A 15 19.41 -29.98 -18.42
N ALA A 16 20.52 -29.36 -18.04
CA ALA A 16 20.83 -29.03 -16.66
C ALA A 16 20.02 -27.82 -16.15
N GLU A 17 19.79 -26.83 -17.00
CA GLU A 17 18.94 -25.67 -16.70
C GLU A 17 17.49 -26.11 -16.43
N ASP A 18 16.92 -26.95 -17.28
CA ASP A 18 15.56 -27.51 -17.10
C ASP A 18 15.45 -28.34 -15.82
N SER A 19 16.46 -29.11 -15.48
CA SER A 19 16.51 -29.90 -14.24
C SER A 19 16.58 -29.02 -12.98
N VAL A 20 17.33 -27.90 -13.00
CA VAL A 20 17.41 -26.96 -11.88
C VAL A 20 16.10 -26.21 -11.71
N VAL A 21 15.46 -25.77 -12.80
CA VAL A 21 14.16 -25.09 -12.80
C VAL A 21 13.08 -26.04 -12.27
N THR A 22 13.03 -27.28 -12.75
CA THR A 22 12.06 -28.30 -12.29
C THR A 22 12.21 -28.54 -10.80
N ARG A 23 13.43 -28.70 -10.30
CA ARG A 23 13.69 -28.93 -8.87
C ARG A 23 13.36 -27.71 -8.00
N ALA A 24 13.59 -26.49 -8.52
CA ALA A 24 13.19 -25.25 -7.85
C ALA A 24 11.67 -25.13 -7.75
N LEU A 25 10.94 -25.51 -8.81
CA LEU A 25 9.47 -25.53 -8.81
C LEU A 25 8.91 -26.62 -7.86
N GLU A 26 9.52 -27.80 -7.80
CA GLU A 26 9.15 -28.84 -6.84
C GLU A 26 9.35 -28.39 -5.38
N ILE A 27 10.47 -27.72 -5.08
CA ILE A 27 10.73 -27.15 -3.76
C ILE A 27 9.70 -26.06 -3.44
N GLY A 28 9.44 -25.15 -4.37
CA GLY A 28 8.41 -24.12 -4.22
C GLY A 28 7.03 -24.71 -3.96
N GLN A 29 6.64 -25.75 -4.69
CA GLN A 29 5.36 -26.45 -4.47
C GLN A 29 5.29 -27.14 -3.10
N GLN A 30 6.38 -27.74 -2.64
CA GLN A 30 6.43 -28.34 -1.30
C GLN A 30 6.30 -27.29 -0.19
N VAL A 31 6.94 -26.13 -0.37
CA VAL A 31 6.84 -25.01 0.56
C VAL A 31 5.43 -24.46 0.61
N ARG A 32 4.81 -24.23 -0.56
CA ARG A 32 3.42 -23.78 -0.66
C ARG A 32 2.48 -24.77 0.04
N ASN A 33 2.66 -26.07 -0.17
CA ASN A 33 1.87 -27.11 0.50
C ASN A 33 2.06 -27.08 2.03
N ALA A 34 3.28 -26.81 2.52
CA ALA A 34 3.53 -26.65 3.95
C ALA A 34 2.80 -25.42 4.52
N CYS A 35 2.84 -24.27 3.82
CA CYS A 35 2.11 -23.06 4.19
C CYS A 35 0.59 -23.29 4.22
N VAL A 36 0.03 -23.96 3.21
CA VAL A 36 -1.40 -24.34 3.17
C VAL A 36 -1.75 -25.30 4.32
N THR A 37 -0.88 -26.25 4.64
CA THR A 37 -1.09 -27.17 5.76
C THR A 37 -1.11 -26.44 7.10
N LEU A 38 -0.20 -25.50 7.33
CA LEU A 38 -0.21 -24.63 8.53
C LEU A 38 -1.50 -23.81 8.63
N THR A 39 -1.97 -23.27 7.51
CA THR A 39 -3.24 -22.52 7.47
C THR A 39 -4.43 -23.41 7.81
N ARG A 40 -4.49 -24.64 7.27
CA ARG A 40 -5.54 -25.63 7.61
C ARG A 40 -5.45 -26.11 9.06
N ALA A 41 -4.25 -26.28 9.58
CA ALA A 41 -4.06 -26.65 10.99
C ALA A 41 -4.59 -25.60 11.96
N SER A 42 -4.71 -24.32 11.54
CA SER A 42 -5.28 -23.25 12.37
C SER A 42 -6.76 -23.46 12.71
N SER A 43 -7.49 -24.29 11.95
CA SER A 43 -8.87 -24.68 12.28
C SER A 43 -8.94 -25.66 13.46
N LEU A 44 -7.85 -26.37 13.76
CA LEU A 44 -7.74 -27.32 14.86
C LEU A 44 -7.15 -26.67 16.12
N ASP A 45 -6.02 -25.95 15.95
CA ASP A 45 -5.36 -25.19 17.02
C ASP A 45 -4.64 -23.97 16.42
N ARG A 46 -5.27 -22.79 16.58
CA ARG A 46 -4.77 -21.51 16.04
C ARG A 46 -3.44 -21.10 16.66
N GLU A 47 -3.26 -21.35 17.95
CA GLU A 47 -2.06 -20.91 18.68
C GLU A 47 -0.85 -21.76 18.29
N VAL A 48 -1.03 -23.07 18.19
CA VAL A 48 0.02 -23.98 17.73
C VAL A 48 0.40 -23.67 16.28
N ALA A 49 -0.59 -23.48 15.40
CA ALA A 49 -0.34 -23.15 14.00
C ALA A 49 0.44 -21.82 13.84
N LEU A 50 0.09 -20.78 14.61
CA LEU A 50 0.80 -19.52 14.61
C LEU A 50 2.25 -19.66 15.09
N ARG A 51 2.47 -20.41 16.18
CA ARG A 51 3.82 -20.67 16.71
C ARG A 51 4.68 -21.39 15.68
N LEU A 52 4.15 -22.40 15.00
CA LEU A 52 4.85 -23.14 13.94
C LEU A 52 5.15 -22.27 12.74
N ALA A 53 4.20 -21.43 12.30
CA ALA A 53 4.40 -20.49 11.20
C ALA A 53 5.50 -19.47 11.52
N ARG A 54 5.47 -18.85 12.71
CA ARG A 54 6.52 -17.93 13.18
C ARG A 54 7.90 -18.60 13.22
N ARG A 55 7.97 -19.84 13.70
CA ARG A 55 9.22 -20.58 13.73
C ARG A 55 9.73 -20.87 12.31
N ALA A 56 8.89 -21.35 11.42
CA ALA A 56 9.24 -21.68 10.05
C ALA A 56 9.80 -20.46 9.29
N LEU A 57 9.13 -19.30 9.39
CA LEU A 57 9.58 -18.08 8.73
C LEU A 57 10.85 -17.49 9.37
N ARG A 58 11.03 -17.62 10.68
CA ARG A 58 12.26 -17.20 11.36
C ARG A 58 13.47 -18.03 10.95
N GLU A 59 13.32 -19.34 10.84
CA GLU A 59 14.39 -20.25 10.43
C GLU A 59 14.67 -20.14 8.91
N ARG A 60 13.67 -19.74 8.12
CA ARG A 60 13.73 -19.68 6.65
C ARG A 60 13.07 -18.42 6.12
N PRO A 61 13.67 -17.22 6.31
CA PRO A 61 13.07 -15.94 5.90
C PRO A 61 12.76 -15.85 4.41
N PHE A 62 13.49 -16.56 3.56
CA PHE A 62 13.26 -16.59 2.11
C PHE A 62 11.90 -17.15 1.68
N LEU A 63 11.18 -17.81 2.59
CA LEU A 63 9.81 -18.31 2.35
C LEU A 63 8.74 -17.22 2.44
N TRP A 64 9.12 -15.97 2.62
CA TRP A 64 8.19 -14.85 2.78
C TRP A 64 7.19 -14.75 1.62
N LYS A 65 7.64 -15.02 0.38
CA LYS A 65 6.83 -14.87 -0.82
C LYS A 65 5.68 -15.90 -0.86
N GLU A 66 5.98 -17.15 -0.63
CA GLU A 66 4.98 -18.23 -0.57
C GLU A 66 4.03 -18.06 0.62
N ALA A 67 4.57 -17.62 1.75
CA ALA A 67 3.75 -17.32 2.93
C ALA A 67 2.79 -16.16 2.67
N LEU A 68 3.26 -15.10 1.98
CA LEU A 68 2.44 -13.98 1.58
C LEU A 68 1.33 -14.38 0.60
N ASP A 69 1.66 -15.15 -0.44
CA ASP A 69 0.69 -15.63 -1.43
C ASP A 69 -0.42 -16.49 -0.80
N VAL A 70 -0.06 -17.38 0.15
CA VAL A 70 -1.05 -18.17 0.89
C VAL A 70 -1.85 -17.28 1.85
N ALA A 71 -1.23 -16.32 2.53
CA ALA A 71 -1.93 -15.40 3.42
C ALA A 71 -2.94 -14.51 2.67
N LEU A 72 -2.58 -14.04 1.47
CA LEU A 72 -3.47 -13.27 0.58
C LEU A 72 -4.72 -14.08 0.17
N THR A 73 -4.55 -15.37 -0.09
CA THR A 73 -5.63 -16.22 -0.64
C THR A 73 -6.44 -16.95 0.41
N GLN A 74 -5.84 -17.33 1.53
CA GLN A 74 -6.45 -18.19 2.54
C GLN A 74 -6.46 -17.59 3.96
N GLY A 75 -5.73 -16.50 4.18
CA GLY A 75 -5.58 -15.91 5.52
C GLY A 75 -4.78 -16.81 6.47
N GLY A 76 -5.27 -16.92 7.71
CA GLY A 76 -4.73 -17.85 8.71
C GLY A 76 -3.50 -17.32 9.46
N PRO A 77 -2.63 -18.20 9.97
CA PRO A 77 -1.55 -17.86 10.89
C PRO A 77 -0.34 -17.23 10.18
N LEU A 78 -0.31 -17.26 8.84
CA LEU A 78 0.85 -16.77 8.07
C LEU A 78 0.94 -15.24 8.07
N ALA A 79 -0.20 -14.53 8.07
CA ALA A 79 -0.20 -13.07 8.13
C ALA A 79 0.46 -12.52 9.41
N PRO A 80 0.05 -12.91 10.63
CA PRO A 80 0.73 -12.47 11.85
C PRO A 80 2.13 -13.09 12.03
N ALA A 81 2.46 -14.16 11.31
CA ALA A 81 3.82 -14.70 11.29
C ALA A 81 4.75 -13.88 10.39
N LEU A 82 4.25 -13.39 9.25
CA LEU A 82 4.96 -12.44 8.37
C LEU A 82 5.20 -11.09 9.08
N GLU A 83 4.18 -10.54 9.75
CA GLU A 83 4.32 -9.35 10.59
C GLU A 83 5.47 -9.51 11.59
N ALA A 84 5.46 -10.59 12.38
CA ALA A 84 6.51 -10.86 13.36
C ALA A 84 7.90 -11.04 12.73
N LEU A 85 7.99 -11.62 11.52
CA LEU A 85 9.25 -11.73 10.77
C LEU A 85 9.75 -10.34 10.35
N ILE A 86 8.86 -9.49 9.82
CA ILE A 86 9.18 -8.13 9.41
C ILE A 86 9.65 -7.31 10.63
N GLU A 87 8.95 -7.36 11.75
CA GLU A 87 9.29 -6.65 12.98
C GLU A 87 10.60 -7.13 13.62
N SER A 88 10.98 -8.39 13.41
CA SER A 88 12.23 -8.94 13.95
C SER A 88 13.51 -8.29 13.41
N GLY A 89 13.39 -7.42 12.40
CA GLY A 89 14.53 -6.81 11.74
C GLY A 89 15.23 -7.71 10.72
N ALA A 90 14.64 -8.85 10.35
CA ALA A 90 15.20 -9.75 9.34
C ALA A 90 15.49 -9.00 8.03
N THR A 91 16.57 -9.40 7.35
CA THR A 91 16.89 -8.87 6.01
C THR A 91 15.88 -9.41 5.00
N LEU A 92 15.02 -8.53 4.51
CA LEU A 92 13.91 -8.85 3.61
C LEU A 92 13.85 -7.81 2.49
N PRO A 93 13.36 -8.16 1.30
CA PRO A 93 13.12 -7.23 0.21
C PRO A 93 11.83 -6.44 0.47
N LEU A 94 11.89 -5.50 1.43
CA LEU A 94 10.70 -4.81 1.93
C LEU A 94 9.92 -4.07 0.85
N GLY A 95 10.59 -3.55 -0.19
CA GLY A 95 9.92 -2.92 -1.34
C GLY A 95 9.04 -3.90 -2.10
N GLU A 96 9.55 -5.10 -2.39
CA GLU A 96 8.77 -6.14 -3.08
C GLU A 96 7.58 -6.63 -2.22
N ILE A 97 7.75 -6.68 -0.90
CA ILE A 97 6.68 -7.06 0.03
C ILE A 97 5.60 -5.97 0.06
N ASP A 98 5.98 -4.68 0.13
CA ASP A 98 5.04 -3.56 0.11
C ASP A 98 4.22 -3.53 -1.19
N ASP A 99 4.89 -3.71 -2.34
CA ASP A 99 4.25 -3.74 -3.66
C ASP A 99 3.30 -4.95 -3.82
N ALA A 100 3.57 -6.05 -3.15
CA ALA A 100 2.75 -7.26 -3.23
C ALA A 100 1.53 -7.26 -2.31
N ILE A 101 1.47 -6.38 -1.29
CA ILE A 101 0.32 -6.31 -0.37
C ILE A 101 -0.67 -5.24 -0.86
N PRO A 102 -1.90 -5.63 -1.30
CA PRO A 102 -2.91 -4.66 -1.72
C PRO A 102 -3.29 -3.69 -0.59
N VAL A 103 -3.56 -2.43 -0.96
CA VAL A 103 -4.07 -1.44 -0.01
C VAL A 103 -5.44 -1.88 0.52
N GLY A 104 -5.66 -1.74 1.82
CA GLY A 104 -6.92 -2.10 2.46
C GLY A 104 -7.14 -3.61 2.60
N HIS A 105 -6.11 -4.46 2.42
CA HIS A 105 -6.26 -5.91 2.60
C HIS A 105 -6.38 -6.28 4.09
N PRO A 106 -7.55 -6.74 4.56
CA PRO A 106 -7.84 -6.80 5.99
C PRO A 106 -6.95 -7.79 6.77
N VAL A 107 -6.55 -8.89 6.14
CA VAL A 107 -5.73 -9.92 6.78
C VAL A 107 -4.26 -9.52 6.90
N LEU A 108 -3.77 -8.69 5.98
CA LEU A 108 -2.36 -8.29 5.91
C LEU A 108 -2.12 -6.83 6.32
N ALA A 109 -3.12 -6.15 6.87
CA ALA A 109 -3.01 -4.74 7.26
C ALA A 109 -1.85 -4.48 8.24
N GLU A 110 -1.69 -5.31 9.27
CA GLU A 110 -0.60 -5.19 10.24
C GLU A 110 0.77 -5.49 9.62
N ALA A 111 0.88 -6.53 8.79
CA ALA A 111 2.11 -6.83 8.08
C ALA A 111 2.51 -5.69 7.11
N ALA A 112 1.54 -5.12 6.39
CA ALA A 112 1.75 -3.96 5.52
C ALA A 112 2.21 -2.73 6.30
N LEU A 113 1.61 -2.47 7.46
CA LEU A 113 2.02 -1.40 8.36
C LEU A 113 3.46 -1.62 8.86
N ALA A 114 3.82 -2.84 9.26
CA ALA A 114 5.18 -3.17 9.71
C ALA A 114 6.22 -2.93 8.60
N VAL A 115 5.92 -3.32 7.35
CA VAL A 115 6.77 -3.03 6.18
C VAL A 115 6.94 -1.53 6.00
N THR A 116 5.83 -0.79 5.96
CA THR A 116 5.83 0.66 5.72
C THR A 116 6.59 1.39 6.84
N ARG A 117 6.43 1.00 8.11
CA ARG A 117 7.20 1.56 9.24
C ARG A 117 8.71 1.35 9.06
N ARG A 118 9.15 0.16 8.69
CA ARG A 118 10.56 -0.13 8.43
C ARG A 118 11.10 0.65 7.23
N LEU A 119 10.33 0.68 6.15
CA LEU A 119 10.65 1.53 5.00
C LEU A 119 10.64 3.01 5.40
N ALA A 120 9.75 3.50 6.22
CA ALA A 120 9.70 4.86 6.74
C ALA A 120 10.88 5.20 7.69
N ALA A 121 11.44 4.28 8.41
CA ALA A 121 12.53 4.49 9.37
C ALA A 121 13.94 4.51 8.74
N SER A 122 14.12 4.16 7.46
CA SER A 122 15.44 4.14 6.81
C SER A 122 16.04 5.56 6.71
N ALA A 123 17.29 5.74 7.15
CA ALA A 123 17.91 7.04 7.36
C ALA A 123 18.33 7.79 6.07
N GLU A 124 18.51 7.07 4.96
CA GLU A 124 19.01 7.64 3.70
C GLU A 124 17.88 7.94 2.74
N ARG A 125 17.23 9.11 2.86
CA ARG A 125 16.10 9.45 1.99
C ARG A 125 16.11 10.87 1.51
N SER A 126 15.74 11.01 0.21
CA SER A 126 15.38 12.31 -0.31
C SER A 126 14.07 12.82 0.35
N PRO A 127 13.86 14.14 0.40
CA PRO A 127 12.62 14.71 0.91
C PRO A 127 11.36 14.16 0.20
N GLU A 128 11.44 13.83 -1.08
CA GLU A 128 10.36 13.22 -1.84
C GLU A 128 10.02 11.82 -1.33
N GLN A 129 11.03 11.01 -1.03
CA GLN A 129 10.84 9.69 -0.46
C GLN A 129 10.26 9.75 0.95
N GLN A 130 10.70 10.72 1.76
CA GLN A 130 10.13 10.95 3.10
C GLN A 130 8.65 11.30 3.01
N ALA A 131 8.28 12.22 2.11
CA ALA A 131 6.89 12.60 1.89
C ALA A 131 6.03 11.44 1.39
N ARG A 132 6.55 10.63 0.45
CA ARG A 132 5.89 9.42 -0.04
C ARG A 132 5.62 8.43 1.09
N TRP A 133 6.62 8.15 1.93
CA TRP A 133 6.47 7.17 3.01
C TRP A 133 5.58 7.66 4.14
N ALA A 134 5.60 8.96 4.46
CA ALA A 134 4.65 9.55 5.39
C ALA A 134 3.20 9.38 4.88
N ASN A 135 2.97 9.60 3.59
CA ASN A 135 1.67 9.39 2.96
C ASN A 135 1.24 7.91 3.02
N ASN A 136 2.13 6.97 2.66
CA ASN A 136 1.82 5.55 2.72
C ASN A 136 1.54 5.10 4.16
N LEU A 137 2.31 5.62 5.12
CA LEU A 137 2.12 5.33 6.54
C LEU A 137 0.72 5.79 7.02
N SER A 138 0.23 6.95 6.57
CA SER A 138 -1.11 7.42 6.93
C SER A 138 -2.21 6.47 6.45
N ILE A 139 -2.06 5.92 5.24
CA ILE A 139 -3.00 4.95 4.67
C ILE A 139 -2.98 3.65 5.49
N ARG A 140 -1.78 3.08 5.74
CA ARG A 140 -1.65 1.83 6.49
C ARG A 140 -2.13 1.95 7.94
N LEU A 141 -1.89 3.09 8.59
CA LEU A 141 -2.42 3.36 9.93
C LEU A 141 -3.96 3.46 9.93
N SER A 142 -4.54 4.05 8.89
CA SER A 142 -6.00 4.05 8.70
C SER A 142 -6.56 2.64 8.50
N ASP A 143 -5.87 1.78 7.75
CA ASP A 143 -6.28 0.39 7.48
C ASP A 143 -6.37 -0.44 8.79
N VAL A 144 -5.48 -0.18 9.75
CA VAL A 144 -5.49 -0.84 11.07
C VAL A 144 -6.34 -0.11 12.12
N GLY A 145 -6.96 1.02 11.76
CA GLY A 145 -7.84 1.79 12.64
C GLY A 145 -7.12 2.76 13.59
N ASP A 146 -5.82 2.94 13.47
CA ASP A 146 -5.06 3.97 14.20
C ASP A 146 -5.29 5.35 13.57
N ARG A 147 -6.44 5.95 13.87
CA ARG A 147 -6.88 7.24 13.31
C ARG A 147 -5.97 8.40 13.70
N VAL A 148 -5.43 8.38 14.92
CA VAL A 148 -4.56 9.46 15.42
C VAL A 148 -3.21 9.39 14.73
N GLY A 149 -2.59 8.24 14.70
CA GLY A 149 -1.33 8.04 13.97
C GLY A 149 -1.46 8.32 12.48
N ALA A 150 -2.59 7.92 11.87
CA ALA A 150 -2.88 8.21 10.47
C ALA A 150 -2.94 9.72 10.19
N LEU A 151 -3.60 10.48 11.05
CA LEU A 151 -3.68 11.94 10.94
C LEU A 151 -2.31 12.61 11.08
N GLU A 152 -1.50 12.18 12.06
CA GLU A 152 -0.14 12.70 12.25
C GLU A 152 0.73 12.45 11.02
N ALA A 153 0.71 11.24 10.48
CA ALA A 153 1.44 10.87 9.28
C ALA A 153 0.96 11.65 8.03
N ALA A 154 -0.35 11.87 7.89
CA ALA A 154 -0.93 12.65 6.79
C ALA A 154 -0.52 14.13 6.86
N ARG A 155 -0.54 14.73 8.06
CA ARG A 155 -0.07 16.11 8.29
C ARG A 155 1.41 16.25 7.91
N GLU A 156 2.24 15.28 8.30
CA GLU A 156 3.66 15.28 7.95
C GLU A 156 3.88 15.14 6.43
N ALA A 157 3.12 14.28 5.75
CA ALA A 157 3.16 14.14 4.29
C ALA A 157 2.85 15.45 3.59
N VAL A 158 1.77 16.15 3.99
CA VAL A 158 1.40 17.46 3.44
C VAL A 158 2.48 18.50 3.73
N ARG A 159 3.01 18.56 4.95
CA ARG A 159 4.09 19.49 5.31
C ARG A 159 5.31 19.32 4.41
N LEU A 160 5.76 18.08 4.21
CA LEU A 160 6.91 17.76 3.35
C LEU A 160 6.63 18.08 1.88
N ARG A 161 5.41 17.78 1.38
CA ARG A 161 5.02 18.07 0.00
C ARG A 161 4.88 19.57 -0.28
N ARG A 162 4.38 20.35 0.68
CA ARG A 162 4.35 21.83 0.56
C ARG A 162 5.76 22.39 0.46
N ALA A 163 6.71 21.93 1.27
CA ALA A 163 8.10 22.38 1.18
C ALA A 163 8.74 22.04 -0.18
N LEU A 164 8.41 20.88 -0.75
CA LEU A 164 8.88 20.49 -2.09
C LEU A 164 8.24 21.34 -3.20
N ALA A 165 6.98 21.75 -3.05
CA ALA A 165 6.26 22.54 -4.04
C ALA A 165 6.71 24.00 -4.12
N GLU A 166 7.49 24.49 -3.15
CA GLU A 166 8.11 25.81 -3.19
C GLU A 166 9.22 25.94 -4.26
N ALA A 167 9.77 24.78 -4.72
CA ALA A 167 10.82 24.74 -5.74
C ALA A 167 10.51 23.61 -6.77
N PRO A 168 10.54 23.76 -7.97
CA PRO A 168 9.64 23.99 -9.09
C PRO A 168 8.23 23.40 -8.91
N PRO A 169 7.17 24.21 -8.84
CA PRO A 169 5.82 23.81 -8.42
C PRO A 169 5.23 22.65 -9.22
N ALA A 170 5.40 22.64 -10.54
CA ALA A 170 4.74 21.69 -11.43
C ALA A 170 5.09 20.21 -11.17
N ALA A 171 6.29 19.91 -10.67
CA ALA A 171 6.73 18.52 -10.44
C ALA A 171 6.12 17.87 -9.18
N TYR A 172 5.69 18.71 -8.21
CA TYR A 172 5.28 18.20 -6.89
C TYR A 172 3.79 18.42 -6.59
N THR A 173 3.07 19.13 -7.46
CA THR A 173 1.65 19.49 -7.26
C THR A 173 0.75 18.27 -7.15
N SER A 174 0.92 17.24 -7.99
CA SER A 174 0.11 16.03 -7.93
C SER A 174 0.31 15.28 -6.62
N GLY A 175 1.55 15.20 -6.15
CA GLY A 175 1.84 14.60 -4.86
C GLY A 175 1.23 15.36 -3.69
N LEU A 176 1.24 16.70 -3.73
CA LEU A 176 0.58 17.52 -2.70
C LEU A 176 -0.93 17.30 -2.71
N ALA A 177 -1.57 17.33 -3.88
CA ALA A 177 -3.01 17.08 -4.02
C ALA A 177 -3.42 15.69 -3.47
N MET A 178 -2.63 14.65 -3.78
CA MET A 178 -2.85 13.30 -3.23
C MET A 178 -2.73 13.29 -1.70
N SER A 179 -1.70 13.94 -1.13
CA SER A 179 -1.52 13.98 0.33
C SER A 179 -2.62 14.79 1.03
N LEU A 180 -3.13 15.84 0.39
CA LEU A 180 -4.27 16.62 0.88
C LEU A 180 -5.57 15.80 0.88
N ASN A 181 -5.82 14.99 -0.14
CA ASN A 181 -6.95 14.06 -0.16
C ASN A 181 -6.88 13.06 1.01
N ASN A 182 -5.71 12.49 1.26
CA ASN A 182 -5.52 11.56 2.37
C ASN A 182 -5.68 12.27 3.72
N LEU A 183 -5.13 13.48 3.87
CA LEU A 183 -5.31 14.31 5.06
C LEU A 183 -6.79 14.60 5.31
N ALA A 184 -7.54 14.98 4.28
CA ALA A 184 -8.98 15.25 4.38
C ALA A 184 -9.75 14.03 4.89
N ASN A 185 -9.44 12.83 4.40
CA ASN A 185 -10.03 11.58 4.86
C ASN A 185 -9.68 11.28 6.34
N CYS A 186 -8.41 11.47 6.74
CA CYS A 186 -7.98 11.29 8.13
C CYS A 186 -8.69 12.29 9.07
N LEU A 187 -8.75 13.56 8.71
CA LEU A 187 -9.45 14.62 9.46
C LEU A 187 -10.93 14.30 9.61
N SER A 188 -11.61 13.90 8.53
CA SER A 188 -12.99 13.45 8.56
C SER A 188 -13.19 12.26 9.50
N GLY A 189 -12.26 11.30 9.50
CA GLY A 189 -12.27 10.11 10.36
C GLY A 189 -12.15 10.39 11.84
N VAL A 190 -11.51 11.50 12.24
CA VAL A 190 -11.40 11.97 13.63
C VAL A 190 -12.43 13.04 13.99
N GLY A 191 -13.27 13.48 13.03
CA GLY A 191 -14.34 14.46 13.25
C GLY A 191 -13.93 15.93 13.07
N GLU A 192 -12.73 16.20 12.62
CA GLU A 192 -12.21 17.56 12.31
C GLU A 192 -12.77 18.06 10.97
N ARG A 193 -14.10 18.25 10.93
CA ARG A 193 -14.86 18.40 9.68
C ARG A 193 -14.49 19.64 8.88
N ASN A 194 -14.22 20.77 9.53
CA ASN A 194 -13.89 22.01 8.81
C ASN A 194 -12.51 21.93 8.16
N GLU A 195 -11.50 21.42 8.89
CA GLU A 195 -10.16 21.20 8.34
C GLU A 195 -10.21 20.16 7.20
N ALA A 196 -11.03 19.12 7.34
CA ALA A 196 -11.23 18.13 6.29
C ALA A 196 -11.77 18.76 5.00
N LEU A 197 -12.76 19.66 5.13
CA LEU A 197 -13.34 20.37 3.99
C LEU A 197 -12.34 21.30 3.31
N GLU A 198 -11.54 22.04 4.08
CA GLU A 198 -10.48 22.89 3.55
C GLU A 198 -9.44 22.07 2.76
N ALA A 199 -8.94 20.99 3.33
CA ALA A 199 -7.97 20.11 2.67
C ALA A 199 -8.54 19.46 1.40
N ALA A 200 -9.80 19.02 1.42
CA ALA A 200 -10.45 18.44 0.25
C ALA A 200 -10.66 19.44 -0.88
N ARG A 201 -11.06 20.68 -0.56
CA ARG A 201 -11.19 21.76 -1.55
C ARG A 201 -9.84 22.10 -2.18
N GLU A 202 -8.79 22.26 -1.38
CA GLU A 202 -7.43 22.50 -1.89
C GLU A 202 -6.97 21.37 -2.82
N ALA A 203 -7.23 20.11 -2.48
CA ALA A 203 -6.88 18.97 -3.33
C ALA A 203 -7.60 19.02 -4.69
N VAL A 204 -8.92 19.31 -4.69
CA VAL A 204 -9.71 19.46 -5.92
C VAL A 204 -9.17 20.57 -6.81
N GLU A 205 -8.87 21.73 -6.25
CA GLU A 205 -8.32 22.87 -7.02
C GLU A 205 -6.98 22.51 -7.67
N LEU A 206 -6.09 21.84 -6.95
CA LEU A 206 -4.81 21.40 -7.50
C LEU A 206 -5.00 20.38 -8.63
N TYR A 207 -5.87 19.38 -8.44
CA TYR A 207 -6.15 18.39 -9.48
C TYR A 207 -6.88 19.00 -10.68
N ARG A 208 -7.74 20.01 -10.49
CA ARG A 208 -8.40 20.72 -11.58
C ARG A 208 -7.38 21.41 -12.48
N GLY A 209 -6.43 22.16 -11.92
CA GLY A 209 -5.34 22.77 -12.69
C GLY A 209 -4.45 21.73 -13.39
N LEU A 210 -4.18 20.59 -12.76
CA LEU A 210 -3.42 19.50 -13.38
C LEU A 210 -4.20 18.84 -14.53
N ALA A 211 -5.51 18.63 -14.37
CA ALA A 211 -6.36 18.04 -15.40
C ALA A 211 -6.57 18.98 -16.60
N GLU A 212 -6.61 20.28 -16.39
CA GLU A 212 -6.60 21.27 -17.49
C GLU A 212 -5.30 21.20 -18.31
N ALA A 213 -4.15 21.02 -17.64
CA ALA A 213 -2.86 20.92 -18.30
C ALA A 213 -2.62 19.55 -18.96
N SER A 214 -3.13 18.48 -18.37
CA SER A 214 -2.94 17.10 -18.84
C SER A 214 -4.16 16.20 -18.50
N PRO A 215 -5.25 16.30 -19.28
CA PRO A 215 -6.52 15.63 -18.97
C PRO A 215 -6.39 14.11 -18.82
N GLN A 216 -5.67 13.46 -19.72
CA GLN A 216 -5.52 11.99 -19.71
C GLN A 216 -4.82 11.48 -18.43
N ALA A 217 -3.90 12.27 -17.88
CA ALA A 217 -3.13 11.88 -16.70
C ALA A 217 -3.90 12.13 -15.39
N TYR A 218 -4.68 13.22 -15.29
CA TYR A 218 -5.18 13.68 -14.00
C TYR A 218 -6.71 13.74 -13.87
N THR A 219 -7.48 13.50 -14.94
CA THR A 219 -8.95 13.41 -14.83
C THR A 219 -9.39 12.31 -13.86
N PRO A 220 -8.78 11.10 -13.83
CA PRO A 220 -9.13 10.09 -12.83
C PRO A 220 -8.94 10.57 -11.39
N ASP A 221 -7.82 11.25 -11.12
CA ASP A 221 -7.50 11.77 -9.79
C ASP A 221 -8.43 12.93 -9.39
N LEU A 222 -8.79 13.79 -10.34
CA LEU A 222 -9.79 14.86 -10.12
C LEU A 222 -11.15 14.25 -9.76
N ALA A 223 -11.59 13.23 -10.51
CA ALA A 223 -12.88 12.58 -10.24
C ALA A 223 -12.92 11.92 -8.86
N LEU A 224 -11.81 11.25 -8.45
CA LEU A 224 -11.65 10.70 -7.10
C LEU A 224 -11.68 11.80 -6.03
N SER A 225 -10.98 12.91 -6.27
CA SER A 225 -10.91 14.04 -5.33
C SER A 225 -12.29 14.69 -5.14
N LEU A 226 -13.05 14.88 -6.22
CA LEU A 226 -14.43 15.38 -6.17
C LEU A 226 -15.37 14.43 -5.41
N ASN A 227 -15.22 13.13 -5.59
CA ASN A 227 -15.99 12.15 -4.81
C ASN A 227 -15.66 12.21 -3.31
N ASN A 228 -14.39 12.37 -2.94
CA ASN A 228 -13.99 12.57 -1.55
C ASN A 228 -14.57 13.89 -0.98
N LEU A 229 -14.49 14.98 -1.73
CA LEU A 229 -15.09 16.27 -1.35
C LEU A 229 -16.60 16.14 -1.14
N ALA A 230 -17.32 15.46 -2.03
CA ALA A 230 -18.76 15.25 -1.91
C ALA A 230 -19.12 14.49 -0.61
N ASN A 231 -18.36 13.49 -0.24
CA ASN A 231 -18.56 12.75 1.02
C ASN A 231 -18.35 13.64 2.25
N ILE A 232 -17.30 14.47 2.24
CA ILE A 232 -17.00 15.40 3.34
C ILE A 232 -18.07 16.49 3.44
N LEU A 233 -18.47 17.10 2.31
CA LEU A 233 -19.57 18.08 2.24
C LEU A 233 -20.89 17.50 2.80
N SER A 234 -21.22 16.28 2.43
CA SER A 234 -22.36 15.58 2.98
C SER A 234 -22.26 15.42 4.51
N GLY A 235 -21.07 15.11 5.02
CA GLY A 235 -20.79 14.97 6.45
C GLY A 235 -20.92 16.26 7.25
N VAL A 236 -20.68 17.42 6.61
CA VAL A 236 -20.87 18.75 7.24
C VAL A 236 -22.26 19.33 7.01
N GLY A 237 -23.10 18.67 6.20
CA GLY A 237 -24.48 19.08 5.93
C GLY A 237 -24.67 19.97 4.68
N GLU A 238 -23.61 20.25 3.94
CA GLU A 238 -23.62 21.05 2.70
C GLU A 238 -24.13 20.22 1.51
N ARG A 239 -25.40 19.79 1.58
CA ARG A 239 -25.99 18.80 0.68
C ARG A 239 -26.00 19.22 -0.80
N ASN A 240 -26.22 20.50 -1.09
CA ASN A 240 -26.29 20.99 -2.46
C ASN A 240 -24.89 20.93 -3.12
N GLU A 241 -23.87 21.44 -2.44
CA GLU A 241 -22.50 21.39 -2.92
C GLU A 241 -22.01 19.92 -3.03
N ALA A 242 -22.37 19.07 -2.08
CA ALA A 242 -22.09 17.64 -2.14
C ALA A 242 -22.66 16.98 -3.41
N LEU A 243 -23.92 17.34 -3.76
CA LEU A 243 -24.57 16.80 -4.96
C LEU A 243 -23.90 17.32 -6.24
N GLU A 244 -23.49 18.57 -6.28
CA GLU A 244 -22.76 19.16 -7.40
C GLU A 244 -21.42 18.48 -7.63
N ALA A 245 -20.61 18.36 -6.58
CA ALA A 245 -19.32 17.66 -6.63
C ALA A 245 -19.47 16.17 -7.06
N ALA A 246 -20.47 15.48 -6.52
CA ALA A 246 -20.73 14.10 -6.90
C ALA A 246 -21.16 13.95 -8.37
N ARG A 247 -21.97 14.88 -8.90
CA ARG A 247 -22.38 14.89 -10.33
C ARG A 247 -21.18 15.13 -11.24
N GLU A 248 -20.32 16.11 -10.91
CA GLU A 248 -19.11 16.38 -11.67
C GLU A 248 -18.19 15.14 -11.68
N ALA A 249 -18.00 14.48 -10.54
CA ALA A 249 -17.21 13.24 -10.47
C ALA A 249 -17.78 12.14 -11.39
N VAL A 250 -19.10 11.95 -11.37
CA VAL A 250 -19.77 10.94 -12.22
C VAL A 250 -19.62 11.25 -13.71
N GLU A 251 -19.71 12.51 -14.11
CA GLU A 251 -19.53 12.93 -15.50
C GLU A 251 -18.09 12.64 -15.97
N LEU A 252 -17.09 12.94 -15.14
CA LEU A 252 -15.70 12.63 -15.45
C LEU A 252 -15.46 11.12 -15.57
N TYR A 253 -16.00 10.29 -14.65
CA TYR A 253 -15.88 8.84 -14.75
C TYR A 253 -16.58 8.27 -15.99
N ARG A 254 -17.72 8.81 -16.41
CA ARG A 254 -18.40 8.41 -17.66
C ARG A 254 -17.54 8.72 -18.87
N GLY A 255 -16.98 9.93 -18.95
CA GLY A 255 -16.05 10.29 -20.03
C GLY A 255 -14.83 9.38 -20.11
N LEU A 256 -14.27 8.99 -18.96
CA LEU A 256 -13.13 8.05 -18.89
C LEU A 256 -13.54 6.65 -19.39
N ALA A 257 -14.71 6.17 -19.01
CA ALA A 257 -15.21 4.86 -19.46
C ALA A 257 -15.48 4.82 -20.97
N GLU A 258 -16.01 5.91 -21.54
CA GLU A 258 -16.24 6.04 -22.98
C GLU A 258 -14.92 6.12 -23.77
N ALA A 259 -13.88 6.76 -23.20
CA ALA A 259 -12.56 6.87 -23.83
C ALA A 259 -11.73 5.58 -23.79
N SER A 260 -12.09 4.63 -22.92
CA SER A 260 -11.41 3.34 -22.75
C SER A 260 -12.40 2.17 -22.83
N PRO A 261 -13.04 1.92 -24.00
CA PRO A 261 -13.89 0.75 -24.16
C PRO A 261 -13.05 -0.53 -24.04
N GLN A 262 -13.50 -1.45 -23.15
CA GLN A 262 -12.90 -2.79 -22.98
C GLN A 262 -13.16 -3.66 -24.22
#